data_2742778e51b950d9aa07bf1621f02b54
#
_entry.id   2742778e51b950d9aa07bf1621f02b54
#
_cell.length_a   1.000
_cell.length_b   1.000
_cell.length_c   1.000
_cell.angle_alpha   90.00
_cell.angle_beta   90.00
_cell.angle_gamma   90.00
#
_symmetry.space_group_name_H-M   'P 1'
#
loop_
_entity.id
_entity.type
_entity.pdbx_description
1 polymer ?
#
loop_
_entity_poly.entity_id
_entity_poly.type
_entity_poly.pdbx_seq_one_letter_code
_entity_poly.pdbx_strand_id
1 'polypeptide(L)'
;WKDIKHDSDVVNGRLLHNRVGYTLKSMIPVLTGLRSEPWIGDLEQELLDKIPETGITRAELLADYPKGKEHAHLQRSLKGAINNIERQLIVYKQYHEVPNRKRSLATFHKVHGVIEPLPFEDALVELINRIGPIRLHTLRFFVSRPVEELADTLRHLEDADRIQRVVALQPDPTDYYASHEDAEALISPLPEDRKMRILSQSDPFCSRFINEIRLILKQGWYHPVFKGVDPIGRILMFVVNDYLEIKDINIPHSYLDEFKDAFAELLENYRDRLVDVSVLHAFNGVPVHDCDENIQAILGELGFSSMGDGERYIRGGVVEPRSRKEVYRMLFSEHRMHQD
;
A
#
# COMPACT_ATOMS: atom_id res chain seq x y z
N TRP A 1 1.51 3.02 11.74
CA TRP A 1 2.61 3.30 10.80
C TRP A 1 3.94 3.61 11.51
N LYS A 2 3.96 4.34 12.65
CA LYS A 2 5.20 4.61 13.40
C LYS A 2 5.78 3.31 13.95
N ASP A 3 4.96 2.45 14.51
CA ASP A 3 5.39 1.19 15.13
C ASP A 3 5.89 0.19 14.09
N ILE A 4 5.20 0.06 12.95
CA ILE A 4 5.61 -0.82 11.85
C ILE A 4 6.98 -0.42 11.27
N LYS A 5 7.31 0.88 11.25
CA LYS A 5 8.60 1.35 10.68
C LYS A 5 9.82 0.97 11.53
N HIS A 6 9.62 0.73 12.82
CA HIS A 6 10.66 0.41 13.78
C HIS A 6 10.64 -1.07 14.19
N ASP A 7 9.69 -1.85 13.65
CA ASP A 7 9.64 -3.28 13.85
C ASP A 7 10.81 -3.95 13.12
N SER A 8 11.63 -4.72 13.85
CA SER A 8 12.79 -5.44 13.32
C SER A 8 12.41 -6.50 12.28
N ASP A 9 11.17 -6.97 12.31
CA ASP A 9 10.66 -7.99 11.41
C ASP A 9 10.03 -7.40 10.14
N VAL A 10 9.94 -6.07 10.05
CA VAL A 10 9.39 -5.37 8.89
C VAL A 10 10.49 -4.72 8.06
N VAL A 11 10.45 -4.98 6.79
CA VAL A 11 11.36 -4.43 5.78
C VAL A 11 10.65 -3.45 4.88
N ASN A 12 11.28 -2.30 4.65
CA ASN A 12 10.84 -1.32 3.67
C ASN A 12 11.73 -1.33 2.43
N GLY A 13 11.15 -1.53 1.26
CA GLY A 13 11.92 -1.60 0.03
C GLY A 13 11.04 -1.51 -1.21
N ARG A 14 11.65 -1.67 -2.39
CA ARG A 14 10.93 -1.77 -3.67
C ARG A 14 10.44 -3.20 -3.88
N LEU A 15 9.40 -3.57 -3.14
CA LEU A 15 8.89 -4.93 -3.03
C LEU A 15 8.05 -5.34 -4.24
N LEU A 16 7.26 -4.41 -4.77
CA LEU A 16 6.32 -4.62 -5.86
C LEU A 16 6.77 -3.81 -7.07
N HIS A 17 7.41 -4.46 -8.03
CA HIS A 17 7.89 -3.87 -9.28
C HIS A 17 8.67 -2.56 -9.05
N ASN A 18 8.09 -1.41 -9.06
CA ASN A 18 8.74 -0.12 -8.80
C ASN A 18 8.21 0.59 -7.56
N ARG A 19 7.29 -0.02 -6.82
CA ARG A 19 6.64 0.62 -5.68
C ARG A 19 7.34 0.28 -4.39
N VAL A 20 7.57 1.31 -3.59
CA VAL A 20 8.07 1.16 -2.22
C VAL A 20 6.93 0.69 -1.33
N GLY A 21 7.17 -0.37 -0.59
CA GLY A 21 6.21 -0.97 0.33
C GLY A 21 6.88 -1.51 1.59
N TYR A 22 6.09 -2.15 2.42
CA TYR A 22 6.53 -2.86 3.62
C TYR A 22 6.19 -4.33 3.47
N THR A 23 7.07 -5.19 3.98
CA THR A 23 6.84 -6.64 4.05
C THR A 23 7.48 -7.19 5.32
N LEU A 24 7.06 -8.38 5.71
CA LEU A 24 7.74 -9.12 6.77
C LEU A 24 9.09 -9.64 6.24
N LYS A 25 10.09 -9.68 7.11
CA LYS A 25 11.41 -10.23 6.81
C LYS A 25 11.32 -11.68 6.29
N SER A 26 10.39 -12.47 6.84
CA SER A 26 10.13 -13.85 6.40
C SER A 26 9.67 -13.98 4.94
N MET A 27 9.19 -12.89 4.33
CA MET A 27 8.80 -12.85 2.90
C MET A 27 9.97 -12.59 1.95
N ILE A 28 11.13 -12.20 2.46
CA ILE A 28 12.26 -11.83 1.58
C ILE A 28 12.76 -13.01 0.74
N PRO A 29 12.93 -14.25 1.28
CA PRO A 29 13.29 -15.40 0.46
C PRO A 29 12.31 -15.65 -0.69
N VAL A 30 11.01 -15.45 -0.44
CA VAL A 30 9.94 -15.58 -1.45
C VAL A 30 10.11 -14.51 -2.52
N LEU A 31 10.16 -13.23 -2.11
CA LEU A 31 10.24 -12.09 -3.03
C LEU A 31 11.53 -12.08 -3.85
N THR A 32 12.65 -12.55 -3.29
CA THR A 32 13.91 -12.69 -4.03
C THR A 32 13.87 -13.86 -5.01
N GLY A 33 13.26 -14.99 -4.63
CA GLY A 33 13.08 -16.15 -5.52
C GLY A 33 12.17 -15.87 -6.74
N LEU A 34 11.24 -14.92 -6.60
CA LEU A 34 10.37 -14.49 -7.70
C LEU A 34 11.06 -13.57 -8.73
N ARG A 35 12.32 -13.19 -8.49
CA ARG A 35 13.07 -12.31 -9.38
C ARG A 35 14.00 -13.12 -10.28
N SER A 36 14.36 -12.52 -11.40
CA SER A 36 15.48 -13.00 -12.19
C SER A 36 16.77 -12.85 -11.39
N GLU A 37 17.77 -13.67 -11.71
CA GLU A 37 19.09 -13.54 -11.11
C GLU A 37 19.55 -12.08 -11.10
N PRO A 38 20.11 -11.61 -9.97
CA PRO A 38 20.52 -10.23 -9.86
C PRO A 38 21.65 -9.93 -10.84
N TRP A 39 21.40 -9.01 -11.75
CA TRP A 39 22.48 -8.44 -12.56
C TRP A 39 23.06 -7.23 -11.84
N ILE A 40 24.32 -7.33 -11.45
CA ILE A 40 25.08 -6.27 -10.79
C ILE A 40 26.21 -5.86 -11.74
N GLY A 41 26.11 -4.63 -12.26
CA GLY A 41 27.19 -4.03 -13.05
C GLY A 41 28.24 -3.36 -12.15
N ASP A 42 29.31 -2.87 -12.78
CA ASP A 42 30.44 -2.24 -12.06
C ASP A 42 29.99 -1.07 -11.19
N LEU A 43 29.04 -0.27 -11.68
CA LEU A 43 28.53 0.89 -10.95
C LEU A 43 27.68 0.48 -9.73
N GLU A 44 26.86 -0.54 -9.88
CA GLU A 44 26.10 -1.12 -8.77
C GLU A 44 27.03 -1.68 -7.71
N GLN A 45 28.07 -2.41 -8.11
CA GLN A 45 29.07 -2.97 -7.20
C GLN A 45 29.82 -1.86 -6.46
N GLU A 46 30.28 -0.83 -7.16
CA GLU A 46 30.93 0.33 -6.56
C GLU A 46 30.05 1.00 -5.49
N LEU A 47 28.74 1.14 -5.77
CA LEU A 47 27.79 1.70 -4.82
C LEU A 47 27.56 0.79 -3.61
N LEU A 48 27.48 -0.54 -3.82
CA LEU A 48 27.32 -1.52 -2.74
C LEU A 48 28.52 -1.54 -1.79
N ASP A 49 29.73 -1.43 -2.32
CA ASP A 49 30.98 -1.41 -1.53
C ASP A 49 31.04 -0.17 -0.62
N LYS A 50 30.43 0.95 -1.03
CA LYS A 50 30.34 2.18 -0.25
C LYS A 50 29.28 2.16 0.85
N ILE A 51 28.38 1.18 0.87
CA ILE A 51 27.32 1.10 1.90
C ILE A 51 27.87 0.40 3.14
N PRO A 52 28.04 1.11 4.28
CA PRO A 52 28.50 0.51 5.54
C PRO A 52 27.39 -0.35 6.18
N GLU A 53 27.77 -1.15 7.17
CA GLU A 53 26.80 -1.96 7.95
C GLU A 53 25.73 -1.12 8.65
N THR A 54 26.13 0.07 9.10
CA THR A 54 25.20 1.03 9.74
C THR A 54 24.23 1.69 8.78
N GLY A 55 24.38 1.43 7.48
CA GLY A 55 23.63 2.11 6.41
C GLY A 55 24.19 3.50 6.09
N ILE A 56 23.73 4.06 4.97
CA ILE A 56 24.14 5.37 4.47
C ILE A 56 22.94 6.08 3.83
N THR A 57 22.82 7.38 3.99
CA THR A 57 21.79 8.12 3.25
C THR A 57 22.14 8.20 1.78
N ARG A 58 21.12 8.31 0.91
CA ARG A 58 21.35 8.49 -0.53
C ARG A 58 22.21 9.74 -0.84
N ALA A 59 22.04 10.82 -0.07
CA ALA A 59 22.81 12.04 -0.25
C ALA A 59 24.29 11.84 0.07
N GLU A 60 24.61 11.11 1.14
CA GLU A 60 25.97 10.76 1.53
C GLU A 60 26.60 9.78 0.53
N LEU A 61 25.85 8.74 0.11
CA LEU A 61 26.32 7.78 -0.89
C LEU A 61 26.73 8.45 -2.22
N LEU A 62 26.03 9.52 -2.57
CA LEU A 62 26.28 10.27 -3.81
C LEU A 62 27.15 11.53 -3.60
N ALA A 63 27.69 11.76 -2.41
CA ALA A 63 28.41 13.00 -2.08
C ALA A 63 29.68 13.19 -2.94
N ASP A 64 30.40 12.10 -3.20
CA ASP A 64 31.68 12.11 -3.93
C ASP A 64 31.53 12.20 -5.46
N TYR A 65 30.32 12.06 -5.97
CA TYR A 65 30.07 12.11 -7.40
C TYR A 65 29.83 13.55 -7.89
N PRO A 66 30.38 13.91 -9.04
CA PRO A 66 30.24 15.27 -9.56
C PRO A 66 28.80 15.61 -9.87
N LYS A 67 28.42 16.85 -9.53
CA LYS A 67 27.08 17.40 -9.69
C LYS A 67 27.10 18.52 -10.75
N GLY A 68 25.99 18.78 -11.37
CA GLY A 68 25.85 19.83 -12.38
C GLY A 68 25.21 19.31 -13.67
N LYS A 69 24.84 20.25 -14.55
CA LYS A 69 24.18 19.91 -15.82
C LYS A 69 25.10 19.10 -16.74
N GLU A 70 26.41 19.38 -16.71
CA GLU A 70 27.45 18.66 -17.46
C GLU A 70 27.59 17.19 -17.06
N HIS A 71 27.18 16.84 -15.82
CA HIS A 71 27.22 15.47 -15.30
C HIS A 71 25.84 14.80 -15.26
N ALA A 72 24.84 15.35 -15.94
CA ALA A 72 23.45 14.87 -15.90
C ALA A 72 23.30 13.40 -16.34
N HIS A 73 24.15 12.92 -17.24
CA HIS A 73 24.17 11.51 -17.65
C HIS A 73 24.61 10.62 -16.50
N LEU A 74 25.74 10.94 -15.85
CA LEU A 74 26.25 10.19 -14.69
C LEU A 74 25.24 10.17 -13.55
N GLN A 75 24.61 11.31 -13.25
CA GLN A 75 23.58 11.39 -12.21
C GLN A 75 22.35 10.49 -12.51
N ARG A 76 21.97 10.37 -13.79
CA ARG A 76 20.91 9.43 -14.20
C ARG A 76 21.34 7.98 -14.05
N SER A 77 22.57 7.65 -14.44
CA SER A 77 23.12 6.29 -14.28
C SER A 77 23.21 5.88 -12.81
N LEU A 78 23.70 6.76 -11.94
CA LEU A 78 23.74 6.53 -10.48
C LEU A 78 22.34 6.31 -9.89
N LYS A 79 21.37 7.14 -10.30
CA LYS A 79 19.96 6.94 -9.88
C LYS A 79 19.40 5.60 -10.38
N GLY A 80 19.75 5.22 -11.61
CA GLY A 80 19.40 3.93 -12.19
C GLY A 80 19.99 2.77 -11.40
N ALA A 81 21.28 2.81 -11.10
CA ALA A 81 21.97 1.78 -10.35
C ALA A 81 21.41 1.60 -8.93
N ILE A 82 21.20 2.71 -8.19
CA ILE A 82 20.55 2.61 -6.86
C ILE A 82 19.16 2.00 -6.97
N ASN A 83 18.34 2.42 -7.94
CA ASN A 83 17.03 1.84 -8.13
C ASN A 83 17.10 0.35 -8.50
N ASN A 84 18.13 -0.07 -9.23
CA ASN A 84 18.33 -1.47 -9.61
C ASN A 84 18.64 -2.34 -8.39
N ILE A 85 19.61 -1.96 -7.55
CA ILE A 85 19.94 -2.71 -6.32
C ILE A 85 18.81 -2.71 -5.30
N GLU A 86 17.99 -1.63 -5.23
CA GLU A 86 16.77 -1.62 -4.43
C GLU A 86 15.70 -2.58 -4.97
N ARG A 87 15.54 -2.65 -6.31
CA ARG A 87 14.58 -3.57 -6.94
C ARG A 87 14.95 -5.02 -6.77
N GLN A 88 16.23 -5.33 -6.76
CA GLN A 88 16.73 -6.68 -6.57
C GLN A 88 16.74 -7.12 -5.08
N LEU A 89 16.26 -6.27 -4.17
CA LEU A 89 16.26 -6.47 -2.72
C LEU A 89 17.65 -6.71 -2.12
N ILE A 90 18.70 -6.29 -2.79
CA ILE A 90 20.07 -6.30 -2.26
C ILE A 90 20.21 -5.20 -1.19
N VAL A 91 19.52 -4.08 -1.43
CA VAL A 91 19.48 -2.91 -0.54
C VAL A 91 18.04 -2.60 -0.16
N TYR A 92 17.83 -2.27 1.08
CA TYR A 92 16.54 -1.86 1.63
C TYR A 92 16.65 -0.52 2.38
N LYS A 93 15.51 0.08 2.72
CA LYS A 93 15.45 1.33 3.46
C LYS A 93 15.31 1.05 4.95
N GLN A 94 16.29 1.48 5.71
CA GLN A 94 16.26 1.43 7.17
C GLN A 94 15.83 2.79 7.73
N TYR A 95 14.95 2.78 8.72
CA TYR A 95 14.55 3.98 9.45
C TYR A 95 15.34 4.06 10.76
N HIS A 96 15.90 5.23 11.04
CA HIS A 96 16.55 5.51 12.30
C HIS A 96 15.62 6.31 13.21
N GLU A 97 15.67 6.08 14.50
CA GLU A 97 14.91 6.82 15.53
C GLU A 97 15.35 8.28 15.74
N VAL A 98 16.12 8.83 14.83
CA VAL A 98 16.68 10.18 14.97
C VAL A 98 15.66 11.24 14.53
N PRO A 99 15.62 12.43 15.18
CA PRO A 99 14.56 13.44 15.01
C PRO A 99 14.29 13.93 13.59
N ASN A 100 15.20 13.72 12.65
CA ASN A 100 15.11 14.21 11.27
C ASN A 100 14.63 13.20 10.22
N ARG A 101 14.05 12.04 10.63
CA ARG A 101 13.47 11.01 9.73
C ARG A 101 14.36 10.62 8.54
N LYS A 102 15.70 10.64 8.69
CA LYS A 102 16.60 10.25 7.62
C LYS A 102 16.45 8.76 7.35
N ARG A 103 16.17 8.41 6.10
CA ARG A 103 16.18 7.03 5.61
C ARG A 103 17.58 6.71 5.16
N SER A 104 18.16 5.64 5.65
CA SER A 104 19.41 5.11 5.12
C SER A 104 19.16 3.91 4.23
N LEU A 105 20.06 3.69 3.27
CA LEU A 105 20.18 2.48 2.49
C LEU A 105 21.08 1.52 3.25
N ALA A 106 20.66 0.28 3.43
CA ALA A 106 21.45 -0.76 4.06
C ALA A 106 21.40 -2.04 3.22
N THR A 107 22.50 -2.76 3.17
CA THR A 107 22.55 -4.05 2.46
C THR A 107 21.94 -5.15 3.31
N PHE A 108 21.11 -5.97 2.70
CA PHE A 108 20.36 -7.02 3.38
C PHE A 108 21.27 -7.99 4.15
N HIS A 109 22.29 -8.51 3.48
CA HIS A 109 23.19 -9.51 4.06
C HIS A 109 24.03 -8.98 5.22
N LYS A 110 24.38 -7.68 5.24
CA LYS A 110 25.15 -7.07 6.33
C LYS A 110 24.31 -6.90 7.60
N VAL A 111 23.01 -6.66 7.46
CA VAL A 111 22.13 -6.39 8.61
C VAL A 111 21.38 -7.63 9.08
N HIS A 112 20.97 -8.49 8.16
CA HIS A 112 20.08 -9.62 8.45
C HIS A 112 20.72 -11.00 8.18
N GLY A 113 21.99 -11.03 7.75
CA GLY A 113 22.67 -12.25 7.31
C GLY A 113 22.29 -12.66 5.90
N VAL A 114 22.92 -13.73 5.41
CA VAL A 114 22.63 -14.26 4.08
C VAL A 114 21.22 -14.82 4.06
N ILE A 115 20.42 -14.38 3.12
CA ILE A 115 19.07 -14.88 2.86
C ILE A 115 19.12 -15.65 1.56
N GLU A 116 18.92 -16.94 1.64
CA GLU A 116 18.84 -17.80 0.46
C GLU A 116 17.47 -17.60 -0.21
N PRO A 117 17.43 -17.22 -1.49
CA PRO A 117 16.18 -17.15 -2.25
C PRO A 117 15.53 -18.55 -2.34
N LEU A 118 14.22 -18.60 -2.25
CA LEU A 118 13.51 -19.83 -2.58
C LEU A 118 13.65 -20.12 -4.10
N PRO A 119 13.68 -21.40 -4.51
CA PRO A 119 13.48 -21.76 -5.91
C PRO A 119 12.24 -21.07 -6.47
N PHE A 120 12.26 -20.71 -7.75
CA PHE A 120 11.20 -19.87 -8.34
C PHE A 120 9.79 -20.47 -8.19
N GLU A 121 9.67 -21.77 -8.43
CA GLU A 121 8.39 -22.48 -8.28
C GLU A 121 7.90 -22.47 -6.84
N ASP A 122 8.78 -22.74 -5.88
CA ASP A 122 8.44 -22.73 -4.45
C ASP A 122 8.07 -21.31 -3.97
N ALA A 123 8.79 -20.31 -4.44
CA ALA A 123 8.49 -18.92 -4.16
C ALA A 123 7.12 -18.50 -4.72
N LEU A 124 6.75 -19.01 -5.90
CA LEU A 124 5.46 -18.72 -6.54
C LEU A 124 4.31 -19.38 -5.78
N VAL A 125 4.46 -20.64 -5.39
CA VAL A 125 3.48 -21.37 -4.55
C VAL A 125 3.30 -20.66 -3.22
N GLU A 126 4.40 -20.32 -2.53
CA GLU A 126 4.35 -19.64 -1.24
C GLU A 126 3.71 -18.25 -1.35
N LEU A 127 3.98 -17.51 -2.43
CA LEU A 127 3.30 -16.23 -2.67
C LEU A 127 1.79 -16.42 -2.82
N ILE A 128 1.36 -17.40 -3.64
CA ILE A 128 -0.06 -17.69 -3.86
C ILE A 128 -0.72 -18.10 -2.55
N ASN A 129 -0.11 -18.96 -1.76
CA ASN A 129 -0.63 -19.40 -0.47
C ASN A 129 -0.81 -18.23 0.52
N ARG A 130 0.06 -17.24 0.51
CA ARG A 130 0.00 -16.11 1.45
C ARG A 130 -0.92 -14.98 1.01
N ILE A 131 -1.04 -14.76 -0.29
CA ILE A 131 -1.87 -13.67 -0.83
C ILE A 131 -3.29 -14.16 -1.09
N GLY A 132 -3.45 -15.47 -1.27
CA GLY A 132 -4.70 -16.14 -1.68
C GLY A 132 -4.93 -16.02 -3.20
N PRO A 133 -6.16 -16.21 -3.70
CA PRO A 133 -6.43 -16.27 -5.12
C PRO A 133 -5.96 -15.03 -5.88
N ILE A 134 -5.12 -15.24 -6.89
CA ILE A 134 -4.46 -14.15 -7.61
C ILE A 134 -4.49 -14.36 -9.12
N ARG A 135 -4.70 -13.30 -9.89
CA ARG A 135 -4.69 -13.32 -11.36
C ARG A 135 -3.26 -13.28 -11.88
N LEU A 136 -3.03 -13.89 -13.04
CA LEU A 136 -1.75 -13.80 -13.76
C LEU A 136 -1.28 -12.34 -13.91
N HIS A 137 -2.20 -11.43 -14.27
CA HIS A 137 -1.87 -10.01 -14.40
C HIS A 137 -1.34 -9.40 -13.10
N THR A 138 -1.89 -9.81 -11.94
CA THR A 138 -1.45 -9.31 -10.63
C THR A 138 -0.12 -9.95 -10.22
N LEU A 139 0.09 -11.24 -10.51
CA LEU A 139 1.38 -11.92 -10.27
C LEU A 139 2.55 -11.20 -10.96
N ARG A 140 2.34 -10.61 -12.13
CA ARG A 140 3.37 -9.83 -12.86
C ARG A 140 3.92 -8.64 -12.08
N PHE A 141 3.22 -8.15 -11.06
CA PHE A 141 3.77 -7.10 -10.18
C PHE A 141 4.82 -7.62 -9.20
N PHE A 142 4.80 -8.91 -8.92
CA PHE A 142 5.75 -9.56 -7.99
C PHE A 142 6.90 -10.23 -8.72
N VAL A 143 6.67 -10.69 -9.95
CA VAL A 143 7.59 -11.51 -10.72
C VAL A 143 8.33 -10.66 -11.75
N SER A 144 9.66 -10.77 -11.79
CA SER A 144 10.53 -10.05 -12.77
C SER A 144 10.94 -10.94 -13.94
N ARG A 145 10.13 -11.94 -14.29
CA ARG A 145 10.37 -12.87 -15.39
C ARG A 145 9.42 -12.62 -16.56
N PRO A 146 9.72 -13.09 -17.78
CA PRO A 146 8.82 -13.03 -18.92
C PRO A 146 7.44 -13.64 -18.61
N VAL A 147 6.39 -13.08 -19.22
CA VAL A 147 5.01 -13.52 -18.96
C VAL A 147 4.81 -14.97 -19.42
N GLU A 148 5.45 -15.34 -20.50
CA GLU A 148 5.40 -16.68 -21.08
C GLU A 148 6.00 -17.69 -20.10
N GLU A 149 7.17 -17.41 -19.52
CA GLU A 149 7.81 -18.27 -18.52
C GLU A 149 6.92 -18.41 -17.27
N LEU A 150 6.34 -17.30 -16.79
CA LEU A 150 5.42 -17.32 -15.66
C LEU A 150 4.18 -18.18 -15.96
N ALA A 151 3.58 -18.03 -17.15
CA ALA A 151 2.41 -18.81 -17.55
C ALA A 151 2.72 -20.30 -17.70
N ASP A 152 3.90 -20.64 -18.21
CA ASP A 152 4.35 -22.02 -18.34
C ASP A 152 4.59 -22.64 -16.96
N THR A 153 5.24 -21.92 -16.06
CA THR A 153 5.44 -22.37 -14.68
C THR A 153 4.12 -22.58 -13.95
N LEU A 154 3.15 -21.67 -14.09
CA LEU A 154 1.83 -21.83 -13.46
C LEU A 154 1.10 -23.08 -13.97
N ARG A 155 1.17 -23.36 -15.27
CA ARG A 155 0.61 -24.61 -15.82
C ARG A 155 1.31 -25.85 -15.26
N HIS A 156 2.65 -25.82 -15.16
CA HIS A 156 3.40 -26.92 -14.57
C HIS A 156 3.02 -27.15 -13.11
N LEU A 157 2.86 -26.06 -12.31
CA LEU A 157 2.43 -26.16 -10.92
C LEU A 157 0.99 -26.65 -10.76
N GLU A 158 0.09 -26.29 -11.68
CA GLU A 158 -1.28 -26.83 -11.77
C GLU A 158 -1.26 -28.33 -12.10
N ASP A 159 -0.49 -28.74 -13.12
CA ASP A 159 -0.34 -30.15 -13.50
C ASP A 159 0.30 -31.00 -12.40
N ALA A 160 1.19 -30.41 -11.60
CA ALA A 160 1.82 -31.05 -10.44
C ALA A 160 0.96 -31.00 -9.16
N ASP A 161 -0.28 -30.53 -9.25
CA ASP A 161 -1.23 -30.39 -8.14
C ASP A 161 -0.70 -29.55 -6.97
N ARG A 162 0.15 -28.54 -7.24
CA ARG A 162 0.71 -27.62 -6.24
C ARG A 162 -0.10 -26.36 -6.04
N ILE A 163 -0.88 -25.99 -7.05
CA ILE A 163 -1.83 -24.87 -7.06
C ILE A 163 -3.07 -25.27 -7.84
N GLN A 164 -4.16 -24.55 -7.67
CA GLN A 164 -5.38 -24.73 -8.45
C GLN A 164 -5.70 -23.49 -9.27
N ARG A 165 -6.21 -23.71 -10.49
CA ARG A 165 -6.82 -22.67 -11.31
C ARG A 165 -8.31 -22.64 -11.10
N VAL A 166 -8.83 -21.52 -10.65
CA VAL A 166 -10.26 -21.28 -10.44
C VAL A 166 -10.73 -20.21 -11.42
N VAL A 167 -11.81 -20.52 -12.14
CA VAL A 167 -12.39 -19.60 -13.12
C VAL A 167 -13.58 -18.88 -12.52
N ALA A 168 -13.48 -17.56 -12.34
CA ALA A 168 -14.63 -16.73 -12.01
C ALA A 168 -15.41 -16.42 -13.29
N LEU A 169 -16.73 -16.70 -13.28
CA LEU A 169 -17.58 -16.58 -14.48
C LEU A 169 -18.21 -15.18 -14.64
N GLN A 170 -18.19 -14.34 -13.60
CA GLN A 170 -18.83 -13.02 -13.62
C GLN A 170 -17.86 -11.94 -13.13
N PRO A 171 -17.90 -10.71 -13.71
CA PRO A 171 -18.67 -10.32 -14.91
C PRO A 171 -18.12 -10.90 -16.21
N ASP A 172 -16.82 -11.23 -16.26
CA ASP A 172 -16.12 -11.84 -17.39
C ASP A 172 -15.31 -13.04 -16.90
N PRO A 173 -15.17 -14.11 -17.69
CA PRO A 173 -14.32 -15.26 -17.33
C PRO A 173 -12.91 -14.80 -17.00
N THR A 174 -12.48 -15.08 -15.78
CA THR A 174 -11.15 -14.71 -15.31
C THR A 174 -10.53 -15.84 -14.53
N ASP A 175 -9.30 -16.19 -14.88
CA ASP A 175 -8.52 -17.21 -14.21
C ASP A 175 -7.85 -16.65 -12.96
N TYR A 176 -8.02 -17.35 -11.84
CA TYR A 176 -7.30 -17.16 -10.61
C TYR A 176 -6.47 -18.38 -10.29
N TYR A 177 -5.28 -18.17 -9.76
CA TYR A 177 -4.44 -19.20 -9.19
C TYR A 177 -4.53 -19.11 -7.68
N ALA A 178 -4.77 -20.24 -7.03
CA ALA A 178 -5.08 -20.33 -5.61
C ALA A 178 -4.38 -21.55 -4.98
N SER A 179 -4.24 -21.55 -3.65
CA SER A 179 -4.02 -22.78 -2.90
C SER A 179 -5.24 -23.70 -2.98
N HIS A 180 -5.09 -24.98 -2.63
CA HIS A 180 -6.23 -25.89 -2.54
C HIS A 180 -7.29 -25.37 -1.53
N GLU A 181 -6.85 -24.91 -0.36
CA GLU A 181 -7.72 -24.37 0.66
C GLU A 181 -8.50 -23.13 0.18
N ASP A 182 -7.82 -22.19 -0.48
CA ASP A 182 -8.46 -21.00 -1.03
C ASP A 182 -9.41 -21.36 -2.19
N ALA A 183 -9.06 -22.36 -3.02
CA ALA A 183 -9.89 -22.79 -4.13
C ALA A 183 -11.19 -23.42 -3.60
N GLU A 184 -11.12 -24.27 -2.59
CA GLU A 184 -12.29 -24.84 -1.91
C GLU A 184 -13.14 -23.74 -1.27
N ALA A 185 -12.51 -22.75 -0.61
CA ALA A 185 -13.23 -21.61 -0.02
C ALA A 185 -13.94 -20.75 -1.08
N LEU A 186 -13.38 -20.63 -2.30
CA LEU A 186 -14.00 -19.87 -3.40
C LEU A 186 -15.23 -20.56 -4.00
N ILE A 187 -15.29 -21.90 -4.01
CA ILE A 187 -16.43 -22.67 -4.52
C ILE A 187 -17.47 -22.94 -3.44
N SER A 188 -17.11 -22.76 -2.17
CA SER A 188 -18.04 -22.88 -1.04
C SER A 188 -19.00 -21.70 -1.01
N PRO A 189 -20.24 -21.90 -0.56
CA PRO A 189 -21.15 -20.79 -0.33
C PRO A 189 -20.51 -19.76 0.59
N LEU A 190 -20.53 -18.48 0.19
CA LEU A 190 -20.03 -17.41 1.04
C LEU A 190 -20.79 -17.39 2.37
N PRO A 191 -20.12 -17.22 3.53
CA PRO A 191 -20.81 -17.00 4.78
C PRO A 191 -21.81 -15.84 4.62
N GLU A 192 -23.00 -15.98 5.22
CA GLU A 192 -24.03 -14.93 5.19
C GLU A 192 -23.54 -13.64 5.89
N ASP A 193 -22.62 -13.78 6.83
CA ASP A 193 -22.04 -12.64 7.55
C ASP A 193 -21.03 -11.90 6.67
N ARG A 194 -21.54 -10.87 5.98
CA ARG A 194 -20.77 -9.96 5.12
C ARG A 194 -20.36 -8.73 5.91
N LYS A 195 -19.34 -8.85 6.77
CA LYS A 195 -18.81 -7.70 7.53
C LYS A 195 -18.43 -6.56 6.58
N MET A 196 -18.83 -5.34 6.97
CA MET A 196 -18.36 -4.13 6.28
C MET A 196 -16.90 -3.85 6.63
N ARG A 197 -16.12 -3.41 5.63
CA ARG A 197 -14.70 -3.11 5.77
C ARG A 197 -14.35 -1.84 5.01
N ILE A 198 -13.53 -1.01 5.62
CA ILE A 198 -12.93 0.18 4.97
C ILE A 198 -11.44 -0.10 4.81
N LEU A 199 -10.97 -0.18 3.57
CA LEU A 199 -9.62 -0.61 3.25
C LEU A 199 -8.80 0.52 2.63
N SER A 200 -7.47 0.44 2.74
CA SER A 200 -6.59 1.31 1.96
C SER A 200 -6.60 0.87 0.49
N GLN A 201 -6.46 1.80 -0.45
CA GLN A 201 -6.25 1.46 -1.87
C GLN A 201 -5.03 0.56 -2.10
N SER A 202 -4.03 0.65 -1.22
CA SER A 202 -2.82 -0.18 -1.29
C SER A 202 -3.00 -1.56 -0.65
N ASP A 203 -4.19 -1.86 -0.09
CA ASP A 203 -4.49 -3.17 0.44
C ASP A 203 -4.48 -4.21 -0.70
N PRO A 204 -3.80 -5.36 -0.53
CA PRO A 204 -3.78 -6.42 -1.53
C PRO A 204 -5.17 -6.89 -1.95
N PHE A 205 -6.14 -6.89 -1.02
CA PHE A 205 -7.54 -7.22 -1.32
C PHE A 205 -8.13 -6.27 -2.37
N CYS A 206 -7.82 -4.96 -2.28
CA CYS A 206 -8.29 -3.98 -3.25
C CYS A 206 -7.75 -4.22 -4.66
N SER A 207 -6.56 -4.78 -4.81
CA SER A 207 -5.97 -5.06 -6.12
C SER A 207 -6.73 -6.13 -6.91
N ARG A 208 -7.47 -7.01 -6.21
CA ARG A 208 -8.30 -8.07 -6.82
C ARG A 208 -9.55 -7.51 -7.47
N PHE A 209 -10.09 -6.44 -6.89
CA PHE A 209 -11.33 -5.79 -7.32
C PHE A 209 -11.07 -4.44 -7.98
N ILE A 210 -9.88 -4.26 -8.57
CA ILE A 210 -9.44 -2.95 -9.08
C ILE A 210 -10.37 -2.39 -10.17
N ASN A 211 -10.98 -3.25 -10.97
CA ASN A 211 -11.89 -2.82 -12.03
C ASN A 211 -13.22 -2.35 -11.45
N GLU A 212 -13.79 -3.11 -10.52
CA GLU A 212 -15.03 -2.81 -9.80
C GLU A 212 -14.84 -1.54 -8.95
N ILE A 213 -13.71 -1.46 -8.26
CA ILE A 213 -13.34 -0.28 -7.47
C ILE A 213 -13.20 0.95 -8.36
N ARG A 214 -12.61 0.84 -9.57
CA ARG A 214 -12.45 1.97 -10.50
C ARG A 214 -13.77 2.54 -10.99
N LEU A 215 -14.82 1.74 -11.07
CA LEU A 215 -16.17 2.23 -11.41
C LEU A 215 -16.73 3.14 -10.31
N ILE A 216 -16.38 2.86 -9.05
CA ILE A 216 -16.81 3.62 -7.87
C ILE A 216 -15.82 4.75 -7.56
N LEU A 217 -14.52 4.48 -7.68
CA LEU A 217 -13.46 5.45 -7.46
C LEU A 217 -13.29 6.30 -8.72
N LYS A 218 -13.82 7.50 -8.72
CA LYS A 218 -13.33 8.56 -9.62
C LYS A 218 -11.84 8.80 -9.32
N GLN A 219 -11.10 9.46 -10.20
CA GLN A 219 -9.66 9.72 -10.00
C GLN A 219 -9.37 10.33 -8.62
N GLY A 220 -8.44 9.73 -7.87
CA GLY A 220 -8.02 10.21 -6.55
C GLY A 220 -7.59 9.10 -5.59
N TRP A 221 -7.12 9.50 -4.40
CA TRP A 221 -6.79 8.60 -3.31
C TRP A 221 -8.02 8.37 -2.43
N TYR A 222 -8.68 7.24 -2.61
CA TYR A 222 -9.86 6.87 -1.84
C TYR A 222 -9.61 5.59 -1.04
N HIS A 223 -10.32 5.47 0.06
CA HIS A 223 -10.45 4.25 0.82
C HIS A 223 -11.76 3.57 0.39
N PRO A 224 -11.72 2.48 -0.35
CA PRO A 224 -12.93 1.77 -0.74
C PRO A 224 -13.62 1.15 0.46
N VAL A 225 -14.94 1.17 0.44
CA VAL A 225 -15.82 0.54 1.43
C VAL A 225 -16.41 -0.71 0.80
N PHE A 226 -16.22 -1.85 1.46
CA PHE A 226 -16.73 -3.14 1.03
C PHE A 226 -17.78 -3.68 1.99
N LYS A 227 -18.79 -4.36 1.44
CA LYS A 227 -19.62 -5.28 2.17
C LYS A 227 -19.33 -6.71 1.70
N GLY A 228 -18.63 -7.49 2.52
CA GLY A 228 -18.02 -8.74 2.06
C GLY A 228 -17.01 -8.49 0.97
N VAL A 229 -17.32 -8.91 -0.26
CA VAL A 229 -16.49 -8.70 -1.47
C VAL A 229 -17.02 -7.58 -2.37
N ASP A 230 -18.20 -7.05 -2.09
CA ASP A 230 -18.85 -6.04 -2.93
C ASP A 230 -18.36 -4.63 -2.56
N PRO A 231 -17.74 -3.88 -3.47
CA PRO A 231 -17.38 -2.50 -3.23
C PRO A 231 -18.65 -1.64 -3.31
N ILE A 232 -19.08 -1.10 -2.16
CA ILE A 232 -20.35 -0.35 -2.04
C ILE A 232 -20.15 1.16 -1.91
N GLY A 233 -18.94 1.62 -1.65
CA GLY A 233 -18.69 3.04 -1.44
C GLY A 233 -17.22 3.38 -1.33
N ARG A 234 -16.96 4.62 -0.88
CA ARG A 234 -15.60 5.16 -0.76
C ARG A 234 -15.52 6.27 0.27
N ILE A 235 -14.33 6.45 0.83
CA ILE A 235 -13.99 7.60 1.67
C ILE A 235 -12.77 8.29 1.10
N LEU A 236 -12.85 9.60 0.87
CA LEU A 236 -11.70 10.43 0.53
C LEU A 236 -11.15 11.04 1.83
N MET A 237 -10.00 10.55 2.28
CA MET A 237 -9.38 11.01 3.51
C MET A 237 -7.86 10.99 3.45
N PHE A 238 -7.23 11.87 4.25
CA PHE A 238 -5.77 11.99 4.36
C PHE A 238 -5.38 12.32 5.80
N VAL A 239 -4.21 11.86 6.21
CA VAL A 239 -3.58 12.35 7.43
C VAL A 239 -2.81 13.63 7.11
N VAL A 240 -3.20 14.73 7.71
CA VAL A 240 -2.57 16.05 7.56
C VAL A 240 -1.96 16.42 8.90
N ASN A 241 -0.62 16.41 8.99
CA ASN A 241 0.09 16.56 10.27
C ASN A 241 -0.38 15.53 11.31
N ASP A 242 -1.24 15.96 12.22
CA ASP A 242 -1.71 15.27 13.44
C ASP A 242 -3.22 15.03 13.43
N TYR A 243 -3.93 15.35 12.34
CA TYR A 243 -5.36 15.09 12.25
C TYR A 243 -5.74 14.38 10.95
N LEU A 244 -6.89 13.72 10.96
CA LEU A 244 -7.48 13.04 9.81
C LEU A 244 -8.44 13.99 9.10
N GLU A 245 -8.12 14.36 7.87
CA GLU A 245 -8.99 15.19 7.05
C GLU A 245 -9.82 14.29 6.12
N ILE A 246 -11.14 14.27 6.34
CA ILE A 246 -12.12 13.49 5.60
C ILE A 246 -12.88 14.45 4.69
N LYS A 247 -12.58 14.38 3.40
CA LYS A 247 -13.18 15.29 2.40
C LYS A 247 -14.56 14.88 1.98
N ASP A 248 -14.81 13.58 1.85
CA ASP A 248 -16.09 13.06 1.44
C ASP A 248 -16.23 11.60 1.86
N ILE A 249 -17.40 11.23 2.35
CA ILE A 249 -17.84 9.85 2.56
C ILE A 249 -18.95 9.60 1.55
N ASN A 250 -18.76 8.65 0.65
CA ASN A 250 -19.77 8.30 -0.33
C ASN A 250 -20.20 6.85 -0.16
N ILE A 251 -21.43 6.66 0.35
CA ILE A 251 -22.01 5.36 0.64
C ILE A 251 -23.55 5.40 0.48
N PRO A 252 -24.18 4.34 -0.04
CA PRO A 252 -25.64 4.28 -0.12
C PRO A 252 -26.30 4.34 1.27
N HIS A 253 -27.42 5.05 1.38
CA HIS A 253 -28.16 5.22 2.64
C HIS A 253 -28.59 3.90 3.28
N SER A 254 -28.83 2.86 2.48
CA SER A 254 -29.21 1.52 2.98
C SER A 254 -28.14 0.83 3.84
N TYR A 255 -26.90 1.33 3.84
CA TYR A 255 -25.77 0.77 4.57
C TYR A 255 -25.27 1.65 5.73
N LEU A 256 -26.00 2.72 6.07
CA LEU A 256 -25.54 3.72 7.05
C LEU A 256 -25.27 3.12 8.44
N ASP A 257 -26.15 2.24 8.93
CA ASP A 257 -25.99 1.65 10.26
C ASP A 257 -24.75 0.75 10.36
N GLU A 258 -24.56 -0.11 9.36
CA GLU A 258 -23.37 -0.97 9.30
C GLU A 258 -22.08 -0.18 9.04
N PHE A 259 -22.18 0.89 8.26
CA PHE A 259 -21.07 1.80 7.98
C PHE A 259 -20.61 2.50 9.26
N LYS A 260 -21.52 2.92 10.10
CA LYS A 260 -21.22 3.56 11.39
C LYS A 260 -20.21 2.75 12.20
N ASP A 261 -20.46 1.45 12.35
CA ASP A 261 -19.60 0.57 13.15
C ASP A 261 -18.21 0.39 12.50
N ALA A 262 -18.15 0.14 11.19
CA ALA A 262 -16.89 0.02 10.46
C ALA A 262 -16.09 1.33 10.46
N PHE A 263 -16.78 2.46 10.41
CA PHE A 263 -16.14 3.77 10.44
C PHE A 263 -15.65 4.15 11.84
N ALA A 264 -16.38 3.78 12.89
CA ALA A 264 -15.92 3.90 14.27
C ALA A 264 -14.63 3.11 14.50
N GLU A 265 -14.57 1.84 14.05
CA GLU A 265 -13.37 1.01 14.11
C GLU A 265 -12.19 1.65 13.37
N LEU A 266 -12.43 2.22 12.19
CA LEU A 266 -11.41 2.95 11.44
C LEU A 266 -10.87 4.16 12.22
N LEU A 267 -11.75 4.98 12.79
CA LEU A 267 -11.37 6.18 13.56
C LEU A 267 -10.56 5.82 14.81
N GLU A 268 -10.93 4.74 15.52
CA GLU A 268 -10.15 4.25 16.66
C GLU A 268 -8.76 3.73 16.23
N ASN A 269 -8.66 3.04 15.10
CA ASN A 269 -7.36 2.65 14.53
C ASN A 269 -6.44 3.84 14.21
N TYR A 270 -7.01 4.99 13.84
CA TYR A 270 -6.23 6.23 13.66
C TYR A 270 -5.86 6.86 15.01
N ARG A 271 -6.73 6.82 16.01
CA ARG A 271 -6.48 7.29 17.36
C ARG A 271 -5.31 6.54 18.01
N ASP A 272 -5.29 5.22 17.90
CA ASP A 272 -4.19 4.38 18.38
C ASP A 272 -2.84 4.74 17.73
N ARG A 273 -2.89 5.44 16.58
CA ARG A 273 -1.72 5.96 15.87
C ARG A 273 -1.43 7.45 16.15
N LEU A 274 -1.95 7.98 17.25
CA LEU A 274 -1.78 9.38 17.65
C LEU A 274 -2.42 10.40 16.69
N VAL A 275 -3.50 10.01 16.02
CA VAL A 275 -4.35 10.90 15.21
C VAL A 275 -5.70 11.04 15.91
N ASP A 276 -5.75 11.87 16.95
CA ASP A 276 -6.92 12.00 17.82
C ASP A 276 -8.03 12.86 17.23
N VAL A 277 -7.70 13.71 16.27
CA VAL A 277 -8.64 14.67 15.69
C VAL A 277 -9.00 14.27 14.26
N SER A 278 -10.30 14.34 13.95
CA SER A 278 -10.81 14.12 12.60
C SER A 278 -11.71 15.30 12.18
N VAL A 279 -11.58 15.75 10.94
CA VAL A 279 -12.39 16.82 10.35
C VAL A 279 -13.14 16.27 9.13
N LEU A 280 -14.46 16.40 9.12
CA LEU A 280 -15.33 15.94 8.04
C LEU A 280 -15.96 17.12 7.29
N HIS A 281 -15.95 17.08 5.96
CA HIS A 281 -16.43 18.16 5.11
C HIS A 281 -17.73 17.83 4.39
N ALA A 282 -17.85 16.63 3.84
CA ALA A 282 -19.02 16.25 3.03
C ALA A 282 -19.42 14.77 3.24
N PHE A 283 -20.68 14.48 2.98
CA PHE A 283 -21.25 13.15 2.92
C PHE A 283 -22.09 13.01 1.65
N ASN A 284 -21.79 12.01 0.80
CA ASN A 284 -22.37 11.84 -0.53
C ASN A 284 -22.30 13.09 -1.42
N GLY A 285 -21.19 13.86 -1.28
CA GLY A 285 -20.96 15.10 -2.00
C GLY A 285 -21.77 16.30 -1.47
N VAL A 286 -22.58 16.12 -0.44
CA VAL A 286 -23.33 17.19 0.23
C VAL A 286 -22.51 17.68 1.43
N PRO A 287 -22.32 19.01 1.62
CA PRO A 287 -21.70 19.54 2.81
C PRO A 287 -22.39 19.00 4.08
N VAL A 288 -21.61 18.65 5.12
CA VAL A 288 -22.17 17.94 6.30
C VAL A 288 -23.28 18.71 7.01
N HIS A 289 -23.23 20.05 6.99
CA HIS A 289 -24.26 20.90 7.59
C HIS A 289 -25.60 20.90 6.82
N ASP A 290 -25.58 20.50 5.55
CA ASP A 290 -26.75 20.39 4.67
C ASP A 290 -27.29 18.95 4.57
N CYS A 291 -26.64 18.00 5.26
CA CYS A 291 -27.09 16.63 5.28
C CYS A 291 -28.40 16.45 6.08
N ASP A 292 -29.14 15.41 5.77
CA ASP A 292 -30.37 15.07 6.49
C ASP A 292 -30.09 14.71 7.97
N GLU A 293 -31.18 14.74 8.79
CA GLU A 293 -31.11 14.51 10.23
C GLU A 293 -30.57 13.12 10.58
N ASN A 294 -30.77 12.13 9.73
CA ASN A 294 -30.30 10.77 9.98
C ASN A 294 -28.77 10.69 9.88
N ILE A 295 -28.18 11.29 8.83
CA ILE A 295 -26.73 11.40 8.69
C ILE A 295 -26.13 12.21 9.83
N GLN A 296 -26.75 13.34 10.19
CA GLN A 296 -26.28 14.18 11.30
C GLN A 296 -26.34 13.44 12.64
N ALA A 297 -27.38 12.64 12.89
CA ALA A 297 -27.48 11.82 14.08
C ALA A 297 -26.36 10.77 14.15
N ILE A 298 -26.09 10.04 13.07
CA ILE A 298 -25.02 9.04 12.99
C ILE A 298 -23.64 9.71 13.22
N LEU A 299 -23.41 10.87 12.64
CA LEU A 299 -22.17 11.62 12.87
C LEU A 299 -22.03 12.07 14.30
N GLY A 300 -23.13 12.49 14.94
CA GLY A 300 -23.18 12.81 16.37
C GLY A 300 -22.85 11.62 17.27
N GLU A 301 -23.39 10.42 16.97
CA GLU A 301 -23.06 9.17 17.68
C GLU A 301 -21.58 8.79 17.53
N LEU A 302 -20.97 9.10 16.39
CA LEU A 302 -19.53 8.94 16.12
C LEU A 302 -18.66 10.00 16.81
N GLY A 303 -19.26 10.95 17.53
CA GLY A 303 -18.59 12.01 18.26
C GLY A 303 -18.20 13.23 17.42
N PHE A 304 -18.75 13.37 16.21
CA PHE A 304 -18.58 14.57 15.41
C PHE A 304 -19.54 15.67 15.86
N SER A 305 -19.06 16.90 15.91
CA SER A 305 -19.86 18.09 16.18
C SER A 305 -19.53 19.22 15.23
N SER A 306 -20.47 20.13 14.98
CA SER A 306 -20.27 21.28 14.10
C SER A 306 -19.12 22.15 14.60
N MET A 307 -18.25 22.58 13.70
CA MET A 307 -17.24 23.61 13.99
C MET A 307 -17.87 24.99 14.03
N GLY A 308 -17.17 25.94 14.65
CA GLY A 308 -17.66 27.32 14.79
C GLY A 308 -17.92 28.06 13.46
N ASP A 309 -17.42 27.56 12.33
CA ASP A 309 -17.75 28.05 10.98
C ASP A 309 -19.07 27.47 10.43
N GLY A 310 -19.62 26.44 11.08
CA GLY A 310 -20.82 25.74 10.65
C GLY A 310 -20.67 24.87 9.41
N GLU A 311 -19.55 24.96 8.69
CA GLU A 311 -19.34 24.28 7.40
C GLU A 311 -18.75 22.86 7.54
N ARG A 312 -18.15 22.56 8.69
CA ARG A 312 -17.41 21.33 8.94
C ARG A 312 -17.78 20.72 10.27
N TYR A 313 -17.62 19.39 10.37
CA TYR A 313 -17.76 18.66 11.61
C TYR A 313 -16.40 18.17 12.10
N ILE A 314 -16.19 18.24 13.42
CA ILE A 314 -14.96 17.83 14.09
C ILE A 314 -15.23 16.76 15.13
N ARG A 315 -14.33 15.78 15.25
CA ARG A 315 -14.26 14.80 16.32
C ARG A 315 -12.89 14.92 17.01
N GLY A 316 -12.87 14.97 18.34
CA GLY A 316 -11.65 14.81 19.14
C GLY A 316 -10.82 16.08 19.29
N GLY A 317 -11.16 17.17 19.75
CA GLY A 317 -10.33 18.35 20.04
C GLY A 317 -10.57 19.56 19.15
N VAL A 318 -9.72 20.59 19.27
CA VAL A 318 -9.84 21.83 18.50
C VAL A 318 -8.75 21.89 17.44
N VAL A 319 -9.14 22.03 16.16
CA VAL A 319 -8.22 22.31 15.07
C VAL A 319 -8.34 23.77 14.70
N GLU A 320 -7.23 24.50 14.68
CA GLU A 320 -7.23 25.82 14.09
C GLU A 320 -7.56 25.74 12.60
N PRO A 321 -8.58 26.47 12.12
CA PRO A 321 -9.00 26.43 10.74
C PRO A 321 -7.88 26.92 9.82
N ARG A 322 -7.32 26.03 9.02
CA ARG A 322 -6.39 26.39 7.95
C ARG A 322 -7.14 26.71 6.69
N SER A 323 -6.68 27.74 5.96
CA SER A 323 -7.31 28.12 4.70
C SER A 323 -7.17 26.98 3.68
N ARG A 324 -8.19 26.83 2.80
CA ARG A 324 -8.18 25.89 1.66
C ARG A 324 -6.86 25.96 0.86
N LYS A 325 -6.26 27.13 0.77
CA LYS A 325 -5.03 27.42 0.04
C LYS A 325 -3.78 26.83 0.73
N GLU A 326 -3.77 26.77 2.05
CA GLU A 326 -2.68 26.15 2.85
C GLU A 326 -2.73 24.63 2.78
N VAL A 327 -3.92 24.04 2.86
CA VAL A 327 -4.12 22.59 2.69
C VAL A 327 -3.69 22.16 1.30
N TYR A 328 -4.09 22.89 0.25
CA TYR A 328 -3.64 22.60 -1.12
C TYR A 328 -2.12 22.76 -1.29
N ARG A 329 -1.51 23.80 -0.72
CA ARG A 329 -0.06 23.96 -0.76
C ARG A 329 0.67 22.80 -0.11
N MET A 330 0.19 22.29 1.01
CA MET A 330 0.80 21.16 1.72
C MET A 330 0.69 19.86 0.89
N LEU A 331 -0.47 19.56 0.35
CA LEU A 331 -0.72 18.38 -0.49
C LEU A 331 0.17 18.37 -1.75
N PHE A 332 0.37 19.53 -2.38
CA PHE A 332 1.18 19.63 -3.60
C PHE A 332 2.67 19.83 -3.33
N SER A 333 3.08 20.35 -2.17
CA SER A 333 4.50 20.39 -1.79
C SER A 333 5.05 19.02 -1.45
N GLU A 334 4.27 18.16 -0.82
CA GLU A 334 4.68 16.77 -0.58
C GLU A 334 4.78 15.95 -1.88
N HIS A 335 3.92 16.22 -2.87
CA HIS A 335 4.02 15.57 -4.19
C HIS A 335 5.26 15.99 -4.98
N ARG A 336 5.77 17.20 -4.82
CA ARG A 336 7.02 17.66 -5.45
C ARG A 336 8.27 17.08 -4.79
N MET A 337 8.23 16.75 -3.52
CA MET A 337 9.37 16.11 -2.84
C MET A 337 9.51 14.61 -3.15
N HIS A 338 8.55 14.02 -3.85
CA HIS A 338 8.62 12.62 -4.28
C HIS A 338 8.97 12.45 -5.77
N GLN A 339 9.16 13.54 -6.50
CA GLN A 339 9.60 13.53 -7.91
C GLN A 339 11.08 13.90 -8.11
N ASP A 340 11.81 14.27 -7.04
CA ASP A 340 13.27 14.52 -7.09
C ASP A 340 14.10 13.33 -6.57
#